data_be8e6deb05e0cdc11be0969240032955
#
_entry.id   be8e6deb05e0cdc11be0969240032955
#
_cell.length_a   1.000
_cell.length_b   1.000
_cell.length_c   1.000
_cell.angle_alpha   90.00
_cell.angle_beta   90.00
_cell.angle_gamma   90.00
#
_symmetry.space_group_name_H-M   'P 1'
#
loop_
_entity.id
_entity.type
_entity.pdbx_description
1 polymer ?
#
loop_
_entity_poly.entity_id
_entity_poly.type
_entity_poly.pdbx_seq_one_letter_code
_entity_poly.pdbx_strand_id
1 'polypeptide(L)'
;MRQKKGRIIAFLLAGVLLAGILPESSVKAQDKSVISVDEAAAKSNFRRTVQNALDQAAEQASDTQPVTVKIPAGTYTQDAGLCIGSNTTLDLTGVKIVRSSQINCIRVGTSENKDSGVTGYAYRNIRIVGGTLDGNGREQTVVKATHCSGFYMSGTKLTNTKNGHLMEVGGVKGLYVNKCSFSNQVLSTDDRAKTYEAVQIDILSGEHMNGTRSEVLATKNVKFTDCTFDHVPRGIGSHTAILNAPTDNVEISGCKFRDVTSCAIQSLNWVNVLIRKNTIQGAPRGIAMYYVKDNGHGTYLPSVIAKEGNTTTAVSDAYQSNDKQNIRIENNQITLSDIKDPYSSIVRGAIVAAGCYVDGTDVPHDGSGNLQKANYYISQVMIKNNKVISYGNGIRITDGKNCTVSGNKISCKKSKCSDNGGVNIKNYYGIQARDRCKNISIRANTVDHSPSNGIYVSENSSVKEITGNKVTNAGKNGIDVEKSSVQKIEKNVVSKTKTTGIFIYNTSSCKLILENTVSNIGNQGISINTKSSVVKISKNIIDKCKAYGITFGMQSKGNEISKNKISGCKSGKIGIAKDSNVTYVK
;
A
#
# COMPACT_ATOMS: atom_id res chain seq x y z
N MET A 1 -20.50 4.59 -62.71
CA MET A 1 -19.11 5.03 -62.56
C MET A 1 -18.64 4.75 -61.12
N ARG A 2 -17.62 3.97 -61.04
CA ARG A 2 -16.74 3.53 -59.98
C ARG A 2 -17.12 3.81 -58.49
N GLN A 3 -17.44 2.71 -57.81
CA GLN A 3 -17.33 2.50 -56.37
C GLN A 3 -15.89 2.68 -55.88
N LYS A 4 -15.69 3.36 -54.76
CA LYS A 4 -14.51 3.21 -53.95
C LYS A 4 -14.90 2.67 -52.56
N LYS A 5 -14.51 1.43 -52.31
CA LYS A 5 -14.58 0.77 -51.03
C LYS A 5 -13.53 1.41 -50.08
N GLY A 6 -13.98 2.02 -49.00
CA GLY A 6 -13.12 2.42 -47.90
C GLY A 6 -12.94 1.26 -46.92
N ARG A 7 -11.73 0.77 -46.77
CA ARG A 7 -11.32 -0.19 -45.76
C ARG A 7 -11.23 0.53 -44.41
N ILE A 8 -12.01 0.07 -43.45
CA ILE A 8 -11.81 0.42 -42.02
C ILE A 8 -10.63 -0.38 -41.52
N ILE A 9 -9.53 0.29 -41.25
CA ILE A 9 -8.36 -0.29 -40.57
C ILE A 9 -8.64 -0.14 -39.06
N ALA A 10 -8.92 -1.26 -38.42
CA ALA A 10 -8.95 -1.33 -36.96
C ALA A 10 -7.53 -1.20 -36.42
N PHE A 11 -7.19 -0.08 -35.83
CA PHE A 11 -5.97 0.06 -35.04
C PHE A 11 -6.10 -0.73 -33.74
N LEU A 12 -5.53 -1.92 -33.71
CA LEU A 12 -5.17 -2.57 -32.46
C LEU A 12 -4.00 -1.75 -31.85
N LEU A 13 -4.32 -0.95 -30.83
CA LEU A 13 -3.30 -0.42 -29.95
C LEU A 13 -2.77 -1.58 -29.10
N ALA A 14 -1.76 -2.28 -29.63
CA ALA A 14 -0.88 -3.09 -28.83
C ALA A 14 -0.01 -2.12 -28.01
N GLY A 15 -0.37 -1.94 -26.74
CA GLY A 15 0.46 -1.23 -25.78
C GLY A 15 1.77 -2.00 -25.59
N VAL A 16 2.77 -1.66 -26.35
CA VAL A 16 4.16 -2.08 -26.11
C VAL A 16 4.57 -1.39 -24.80
N LEU A 17 4.52 -2.16 -23.69
CA LEU A 17 5.27 -1.85 -22.50
C LEU A 17 6.76 -1.92 -22.89
N LEU A 18 7.33 -0.80 -23.25
CA LEU A 18 8.75 -0.61 -23.15
C LEU A 18 9.11 -0.74 -21.67
N ALA A 19 9.42 -1.96 -21.24
CA ALA A 19 10.32 -2.15 -20.14
C ALA A 19 11.61 -1.48 -20.59
N GLY A 20 11.82 -0.23 -20.20
CA GLY A 20 13.10 0.42 -20.29
C GLY A 20 14.08 -0.41 -19.48
N ILE A 21 14.67 -1.40 -20.11
CA ILE A 21 15.98 -1.90 -19.76
C ILE A 21 16.86 -0.68 -19.99
N LEU A 22 17.08 0.10 -18.92
CA LEU A 22 18.22 0.99 -18.91
C LEU A 22 19.40 0.10 -19.29
N PRO A 23 20.17 0.42 -20.35
CA PRO A 23 21.33 -0.38 -20.67
C PRO A 23 22.12 -0.50 -19.38
N GLU A 24 22.46 -1.71 -18.96
CA GLU A 24 23.67 -1.92 -18.19
C GLU A 24 24.77 -1.29 -19.06
N SER A 25 24.98 0.02 -18.84
CA SER A 25 26.16 0.64 -19.38
C SER A 25 27.29 -0.20 -18.80
N SER A 26 27.89 -1.00 -19.66
CA SER A 26 29.21 -1.57 -19.43
C SER A 26 30.11 -0.36 -19.19
N VAL A 27 30.16 0.07 -17.95
CA VAL A 27 31.14 1.02 -17.47
C VAL A 27 32.45 0.29 -17.63
N LYS A 28 33.15 0.52 -18.75
CA LYS A 28 34.57 0.24 -18.83
C LYS A 28 35.18 0.78 -17.54
N ALA A 29 35.92 -0.06 -16.83
CA ALA A 29 36.59 0.29 -15.59
C ALA A 29 37.48 1.52 -15.85
N GLN A 30 36.91 2.72 -15.66
CA GLN A 30 37.72 3.92 -15.45
C GLN A 30 38.35 3.75 -14.07
N ASP A 31 39.65 4.01 -13.95
CA ASP A 31 40.37 4.01 -12.68
C ASP A 31 39.59 4.87 -11.66
N LYS A 32 38.83 4.19 -10.82
CA LYS A 32 38.09 4.86 -9.76
C LYS A 32 39.12 5.27 -8.73
N SER A 33 39.26 6.56 -8.50
CA SER A 33 40.07 7.04 -7.40
C SER A 33 39.61 6.37 -6.09
N VAL A 34 40.52 5.74 -5.38
CA VAL A 34 40.27 5.02 -4.13
C VAL A 34 41.10 5.64 -3.02
N ILE A 35 40.44 6.10 -1.98
CA ILE A 35 41.07 6.50 -0.72
C ILE A 35 40.94 5.33 0.23
N SER A 36 42.07 4.66 0.52
CA SER A 36 42.14 3.59 1.53
C SER A 36 42.39 4.19 2.89
N VAL A 37 41.50 3.92 3.84
CA VAL A 37 41.66 4.35 5.22
C VAL A 37 42.74 3.49 5.89
N ASP A 38 43.65 4.11 6.61
CA ASP A 38 44.66 3.39 7.41
C ASP A 38 44.02 2.64 8.58
N GLU A 39 44.34 1.37 8.74
CA GLU A 39 43.74 0.50 9.74
C GLU A 39 44.08 0.91 11.17
N ALA A 40 45.33 1.26 11.43
CA ALA A 40 45.77 1.64 12.77
C ALA A 40 45.14 2.98 13.19
N ALA A 41 45.10 3.94 12.29
CA ALA A 41 44.41 5.22 12.52
C ALA A 41 42.91 5.03 12.73
N ALA A 42 42.26 4.16 11.95
CA ALA A 42 40.84 3.85 12.11
C ALA A 42 40.54 3.15 13.45
N LYS A 43 41.42 2.26 13.93
CA LYS A 43 41.29 1.64 15.24
C LYS A 43 41.52 2.64 16.37
N SER A 44 42.39 3.62 16.20
CA SER A 44 42.68 4.66 17.18
C SER A 44 41.56 5.71 17.28
N ASN A 45 41.11 6.23 16.16
CA ASN A 45 40.04 7.24 16.11
C ASN A 45 39.22 7.08 14.83
N PHE A 46 38.23 6.19 14.88
CA PHE A 46 37.41 5.83 13.73
C PHE A 46 36.75 7.03 13.09
N ARG A 47 36.01 7.80 13.89
CA ARG A 47 35.22 8.91 13.38
C ARG A 47 36.05 9.95 12.64
N ARG A 48 37.14 10.39 13.27
CA ARG A 48 38.03 11.43 12.69
C ARG A 48 38.70 10.93 11.41
N THR A 49 39.26 9.73 11.47
CA THR A 49 40.00 9.14 10.34
C THR A 49 39.09 8.94 9.11
N VAL A 50 37.90 8.35 9.31
CA VAL A 50 36.98 8.11 8.21
C VAL A 50 36.36 9.40 7.70
N GLN A 51 36.03 10.37 8.58
CA GLN A 51 35.48 11.64 8.12
C GLN A 51 36.50 12.42 7.30
N ASN A 52 37.75 12.48 7.68
CA ASN A 52 38.81 13.13 6.90
C ASN A 52 38.91 12.49 5.49
N ALA A 53 38.81 11.18 5.39
CA ALA A 53 38.80 10.49 4.09
C ALA A 53 37.54 10.80 3.25
N LEU A 54 36.39 10.95 3.89
CA LEU A 54 35.13 11.35 3.22
C LEU A 54 35.16 12.82 2.78
N ASP A 55 35.72 13.71 3.58
CA ASP A 55 35.90 15.13 3.22
C ASP A 55 36.88 15.25 2.05
N GLN A 56 38.02 14.57 2.09
CA GLN A 56 38.96 14.49 0.97
C GLN A 56 38.29 13.92 -0.30
N ALA A 57 37.46 12.88 -0.15
CA ALA A 57 36.72 12.33 -1.29
C ALA A 57 35.75 13.35 -1.89
N ALA A 58 35.02 14.10 -1.06
CA ALA A 58 34.08 15.11 -1.51
C ALA A 58 34.77 16.27 -2.26
N GLU A 59 36.00 16.64 -1.89
CA GLU A 59 36.82 17.64 -2.56
C GLU A 59 37.36 17.16 -3.91
N GLN A 60 37.76 15.89 -4.00
CA GLN A 60 38.40 15.32 -5.19
C GLN A 60 37.39 14.78 -6.22
N ALA A 61 36.19 14.38 -5.76
CA ALA A 61 35.22 13.73 -6.62
C ALA A 61 34.51 14.69 -7.57
N SER A 62 34.24 14.21 -8.77
CA SER A 62 33.39 14.89 -9.76
C SER A 62 32.39 13.92 -10.37
N ASP A 63 31.47 14.40 -11.19
CA ASP A 63 30.47 13.57 -11.88
C ASP A 63 31.12 12.53 -12.80
N THR A 64 32.30 12.83 -13.33
CA THR A 64 33.08 11.95 -14.24
C THR A 64 34.12 11.11 -13.50
N GLN A 65 34.49 11.50 -12.29
CA GLN A 65 35.51 10.83 -11.47
C GLN A 65 35.01 10.66 -10.03
N PRO A 66 34.10 9.71 -9.75
CA PRO A 66 33.67 9.42 -8.40
C PRO A 66 34.81 8.80 -7.58
N VAL A 67 34.82 9.08 -6.27
CA VAL A 67 35.83 8.58 -5.35
C VAL A 67 35.25 7.51 -4.43
N THR A 68 36.00 6.45 -4.20
CA THR A 68 35.65 5.40 -3.24
C THR A 68 36.49 5.54 -1.97
N VAL A 69 35.85 5.67 -0.84
CA VAL A 69 36.48 5.57 0.49
C VAL A 69 36.32 4.14 0.96
N LYS A 70 37.44 3.42 1.09
CA LYS A 70 37.46 2.03 1.54
C LYS A 70 37.95 1.92 2.95
N ILE A 71 37.14 1.35 3.84
CA ILE A 71 37.49 1.11 5.22
C ILE A 71 37.99 -0.33 5.37
N PRO A 72 39.11 -0.59 6.10
CA PRO A 72 39.57 -1.94 6.39
C PRO A 72 38.50 -2.75 7.13
N ALA A 73 38.41 -4.04 6.83
CA ALA A 73 37.49 -4.95 7.49
C ALA A 73 37.71 -4.97 9.00
N GLY A 74 36.64 -4.92 9.79
CA GLY A 74 36.74 -4.90 11.25
C GLY A 74 35.50 -4.35 11.93
N THR A 75 35.54 -4.31 13.26
CA THR A 75 34.47 -3.70 14.08
C THR A 75 34.99 -2.40 14.68
N TYR A 76 34.25 -1.33 14.48
CA TYR A 76 34.63 0.01 14.92
C TYR A 76 33.52 0.65 15.74
N THR A 77 33.92 1.37 16.79
CA THR A 77 32.98 2.17 17.60
C THR A 77 32.91 3.59 17.07
N GLN A 78 31.68 4.11 16.97
CA GLN A 78 31.43 5.43 16.46
C GLN A 78 30.69 6.30 17.49
N ASP A 79 31.27 7.42 17.86
CA ASP A 79 30.72 8.38 18.84
C ASP A 79 30.10 9.63 18.22
N ALA A 80 30.41 9.96 16.97
CA ALA A 80 29.82 11.04 16.20
C ALA A 80 29.51 10.60 14.76
N GLY A 81 28.52 11.22 14.13
CA GLY A 81 28.05 10.88 12.80
C GLY A 81 29.08 11.10 11.70
N LEU A 82 29.02 10.27 10.67
CA LEU A 82 29.74 10.48 9.41
C LEU A 82 28.86 11.22 8.42
N CYS A 83 29.45 12.17 7.71
CA CYS A 83 28.81 12.88 6.60
C CYS A 83 29.42 12.40 5.28
N ILE A 84 28.56 12.08 4.30
CA ILE A 84 28.98 11.63 2.97
C ILE A 84 28.57 12.65 1.93
N GLY A 85 29.53 13.17 1.19
CA GLY A 85 29.34 14.19 0.13
C GLY A 85 29.03 13.59 -1.23
N SER A 86 28.90 14.47 -2.22
CA SER A 86 28.57 14.11 -3.61
C SER A 86 29.65 13.21 -4.24
N ASN A 87 29.22 12.37 -5.18
CA ASN A 87 30.08 11.52 -6.00
C ASN A 87 30.99 10.58 -5.22
N THR A 88 30.59 10.25 -3.99
CA THR A 88 31.37 9.43 -3.06
C THR A 88 30.74 8.06 -2.86
N THR A 89 31.56 7.02 -2.93
CA THR A 89 31.20 5.66 -2.53
C THR A 89 31.87 5.34 -1.20
N LEU A 90 31.11 4.97 -0.19
CA LEU A 90 31.61 4.44 1.06
C LEU A 90 31.54 2.90 1.01
N ASP A 91 32.69 2.25 0.90
CA ASP A 91 32.81 0.79 0.90
C ASP A 91 33.01 0.27 2.32
N LEU A 92 31.97 -0.36 2.82
CA LEU A 92 31.90 -0.98 4.16
C LEU A 92 32.03 -2.52 4.10
N THR A 93 32.56 -3.07 3.02
CA THR A 93 32.69 -4.53 2.87
C THR A 93 33.55 -5.11 4.01
N GLY A 94 32.96 -6.02 4.81
CA GLY A 94 33.63 -6.60 5.99
C GLY A 94 33.67 -5.70 7.23
N VAL A 95 33.06 -4.51 7.19
CA VAL A 95 33.05 -3.52 8.27
C VAL A 95 31.76 -3.63 9.10
N LYS A 96 31.91 -3.56 10.43
CA LYS A 96 30.80 -3.33 11.36
C LYS A 96 31.04 -2.02 12.11
N ILE A 97 30.15 -1.06 11.98
CA ILE A 97 30.14 0.19 12.75
C ILE A 97 29.11 0.05 13.86
N VAL A 98 29.55 0.24 15.11
CA VAL A 98 28.70 0.21 16.30
C VAL A 98 28.67 1.61 16.91
N ARG A 99 27.52 2.25 16.94
CA ARG A 99 27.42 3.59 17.53
C ARG A 99 27.43 3.54 19.06
N SER A 100 28.16 4.46 19.69
CA SER A 100 28.27 4.58 21.15
C SER A 100 27.44 5.72 21.74
N SER A 101 26.87 6.59 20.91
CA SER A 101 26.04 7.74 21.31
C SER A 101 24.76 7.85 20.48
N GLN A 102 23.88 8.79 20.83
CA GLN A 102 22.62 9.06 20.12
C GLN A 102 22.87 9.92 18.87
N ILE A 103 23.36 9.28 17.82
CA ILE A 103 23.75 9.93 16.55
C ILE A 103 23.15 9.20 15.35
N ASN A 104 23.10 9.86 14.20
CA ASN A 104 23.02 9.15 12.92
C ASN A 104 24.39 8.54 12.62
N CYS A 105 24.46 7.25 12.27
CA CYS A 105 25.74 6.67 11.85
C CYS A 105 26.24 7.34 10.58
N ILE A 106 25.37 7.50 9.59
CA ILE A 106 25.69 8.16 8.32
C ILE A 106 24.57 9.12 7.96
N ARG A 107 24.95 10.30 7.46
CA ARG A 107 24.02 11.24 6.83
C ARG A 107 24.62 11.80 5.54
N VAL A 108 23.75 12.19 4.62
CA VAL A 108 24.15 12.91 3.43
C VAL A 108 24.55 14.34 3.81
N GLY A 109 25.63 14.86 3.23
CA GLY A 109 26.13 16.18 3.49
C GLY A 109 27.64 16.23 3.61
N THR A 110 28.17 17.35 4.05
CA THR A 110 29.59 17.53 4.40
C THR A 110 29.73 17.77 5.90
N SER A 111 30.94 17.61 6.43
CA SER A 111 31.23 17.87 7.83
C SER A 111 30.98 19.33 8.23
N GLU A 112 31.15 20.24 7.31
CA GLU A 112 30.96 21.69 7.49
C GLU A 112 29.50 22.11 7.37
N ASN A 113 28.73 21.43 6.51
CA ASN A 113 27.37 21.83 6.13
C ASN A 113 26.33 20.90 6.76
N LYS A 114 25.94 21.19 7.99
CA LYS A 114 24.94 20.42 8.76
C LYS A 114 23.50 20.72 8.35
N ASP A 115 23.18 20.66 7.07
CA ASP A 115 21.84 20.96 6.49
C ASP A 115 21.43 22.46 6.53
N SER A 116 22.15 23.33 7.22
CA SER A 116 21.88 24.77 7.21
C SER A 116 22.42 25.41 5.95
N GLY A 117 21.57 25.98 5.13
CA GLY A 117 21.95 26.66 3.89
C GLY A 117 21.83 25.84 2.61
N VAL A 118 21.56 24.54 2.68
CA VAL A 118 21.37 23.68 1.50
C VAL A 118 19.91 23.72 1.04
N THR A 119 19.69 23.80 -0.27
CA THR A 119 18.36 23.78 -0.90
C THR A 119 18.31 22.82 -2.09
N GLY A 120 17.13 22.29 -2.38
CA GLY A 120 16.92 21.39 -3.51
C GLY A 120 17.69 20.06 -3.37
N TYR A 121 17.96 19.43 -4.49
CA TYR A 121 18.75 18.18 -4.55
C TYR A 121 20.23 18.51 -4.71
N ALA A 122 20.83 19.11 -3.69
CA ALA A 122 22.19 19.66 -3.75
C ALA A 122 23.29 18.62 -3.82
N TYR A 123 23.10 17.46 -3.12
CA TYR A 123 24.05 16.36 -3.16
C TYR A 123 23.68 15.36 -4.23
N ARG A 124 24.68 14.63 -4.78
CA ARG A 124 24.41 13.67 -5.87
C ARG A 124 25.35 12.46 -5.86
N ASN A 125 24.90 11.38 -6.48
CA ASN A 125 25.70 10.15 -6.71
C ASN A 125 26.37 9.61 -5.45
N ILE A 126 25.60 9.43 -4.40
CA ILE A 126 26.09 8.91 -3.12
C ILE A 126 25.88 7.39 -3.07
N ARG A 127 26.90 6.63 -2.66
CA ARG A 127 26.82 5.18 -2.58
C ARG A 127 27.32 4.66 -1.25
N ILE A 128 26.60 3.67 -0.69
CA ILE A 128 27.02 2.89 0.49
C ILE A 128 26.96 1.42 0.10
N VAL A 129 28.06 0.70 0.26
CA VAL A 129 28.16 -0.70 -0.18
C VAL A 129 28.63 -1.59 0.97
N GLY A 130 27.89 -2.68 1.18
CA GLY A 130 28.24 -3.69 2.18
C GLY A 130 28.13 -3.24 3.63
N GLY A 131 28.70 -4.01 4.53
CA GLY A 131 28.86 -3.70 5.95
C GLY A 131 27.64 -3.79 6.83
N THR A 132 27.84 -3.50 8.10
CA THR A 132 26.79 -3.47 9.13
C THR A 132 26.84 -2.15 9.89
N LEU A 133 25.72 -1.46 9.95
CA LEU A 133 25.50 -0.27 10.77
C LEU A 133 24.62 -0.67 11.96
N ASP A 134 25.22 -0.77 13.13
CA ASP A 134 24.60 -1.23 14.38
C ASP A 134 24.24 -0.04 15.27
N GLY A 135 22.95 0.21 15.41
CA GLY A 135 22.42 1.27 16.28
C GLY A 135 22.66 1.05 17.77
N ASN A 136 23.12 -0.15 18.17
CA ASN A 136 23.47 -0.50 19.56
C ASN A 136 22.34 -0.21 20.56
N GLY A 137 21.08 -0.39 20.17
CA GLY A 137 19.91 -0.12 21.01
C GLY A 137 19.75 1.34 21.44
N ARG A 138 20.47 2.28 20.82
CA ARG A 138 20.38 3.71 21.13
C ARG A 138 19.32 4.39 20.29
N GLU A 139 18.78 5.48 20.79
CA GLU A 139 17.83 6.31 20.09
C GLU A 139 18.50 7.07 18.93
N GLN A 140 17.77 7.44 17.93
CA GLN A 140 18.13 8.11 16.69
C GLN A 140 18.13 7.21 15.45
N THR A 141 17.86 7.84 14.32
CA THR A 141 17.93 7.24 12.99
C THR A 141 19.37 6.78 12.67
N VAL A 142 19.51 5.61 12.04
CA VAL A 142 20.85 5.06 11.71
C VAL A 142 21.41 5.73 10.45
N VAL A 143 20.63 5.76 9.36
CA VAL A 143 21.02 6.45 8.10
C VAL A 143 20.01 7.52 7.77
N LYS A 144 20.47 8.75 7.54
CA LYS A 144 19.64 9.87 7.12
C LYS A 144 20.06 10.40 5.74
N ALA A 145 19.13 10.38 4.77
CA ALA A 145 19.36 10.86 3.42
C ALA A 145 18.39 11.99 3.09
N THR A 146 18.94 13.17 2.86
CA THR A 146 18.19 14.39 2.52
C THR A 146 18.89 15.15 1.40
N HIS A 147 18.19 16.04 0.70
CA HIS A 147 18.74 16.92 -0.32
C HIS A 147 19.58 16.22 -1.41
N CYS A 148 19.22 15.00 -1.80
CA CYS A 148 20.09 14.16 -2.62
C CYS A 148 19.46 13.77 -3.96
N SER A 149 20.27 13.77 -5.02
CA SER A 149 19.97 13.19 -6.31
C SER A 149 20.88 11.98 -6.57
N GLY A 150 20.29 10.77 -6.62
CA GLY A 150 21.05 9.53 -6.76
C GLY A 150 21.69 9.05 -5.47
N PHE A 151 20.89 8.41 -4.61
CA PHE A 151 21.35 7.69 -3.43
C PHE A 151 21.25 6.18 -3.65
N TYR A 152 22.35 5.47 -3.51
CA TYR A 152 22.44 4.04 -3.76
C TYR A 152 22.96 3.32 -2.51
N MET A 153 22.25 2.29 -2.04
CA MET A 153 22.70 1.44 -0.97
C MET A 153 22.54 -0.03 -1.34
N SER A 154 23.62 -0.82 -1.18
CA SER A 154 23.56 -2.22 -1.57
C SER A 154 24.30 -3.14 -0.59
N GLY A 155 23.67 -4.26 -0.25
CA GLY A 155 24.25 -5.28 0.63
C GLY A 155 24.53 -4.82 2.06
N THR A 156 24.01 -3.67 2.47
CA THR A 156 24.23 -3.09 3.79
C THR A 156 23.20 -3.60 4.79
N LYS A 157 23.62 -3.89 6.00
CA LYS A 157 22.79 -4.30 7.12
C LYS A 157 22.63 -3.13 8.11
N LEU A 158 21.39 -2.68 8.35
CA LEU A 158 21.05 -1.68 9.35
C LEU A 158 20.28 -2.37 10.47
N THR A 159 20.71 -2.23 11.69
CA THR A 159 20.13 -3.00 12.80
C THR A 159 20.17 -2.28 14.13
N ASN A 160 19.30 -2.74 15.06
CA ASN A 160 19.42 -2.49 16.48
C ASN A 160 19.32 -1.01 16.88
N THR A 161 18.25 -0.34 16.48
CA THR A 161 17.93 1.03 16.94
C THR A 161 16.71 1.04 17.85
N LYS A 162 16.61 2.04 18.70
CA LYS A 162 15.47 2.30 19.58
C LYS A 162 14.88 3.68 19.26
N ASN A 163 13.54 3.79 19.21
CA ASN A 163 12.82 5.04 18.97
C ASN A 163 13.42 5.91 17.84
N GLY A 164 13.84 5.28 16.75
CA GLY A 164 14.39 5.92 15.57
C GLY A 164 14.23 5.03 14.36
N HIS A 165 14.33 5.58 13.17
CA HIS A 165 14.31 4.81 11.94
C HIS A 165 15.64 4.09 11.70
N LEU A 166 15.63 2.97 11.01
CA LEU A 166 16.87 2.41 10.47
C LEU A 166 17.37 3.26 9.29
N MET A 167 16.42 3.76 8.47
CA MET A 167 16.73 4.71 7.40
C MET A 167 15.62 5.75 7.29
N GLU A 168 15.97 7.01 7.25
CA GLU A 168 15.09 8.17 7.09
C GLU A 168 15.43 8.90 5.80
N VAL A 169 14.44 9.07 4.91
CA VAL A 169 14.61 9.65 3.59
C VAL A 169 13.62 10.77 3.38
N GLY A 170 14.11 11.94 3.04
CA GLY A 170 13.27 13.08 2.66
C GLY A 170 13.93 13.95 1.62
N GLY A 171 13.20 14.33 0.55
CA GLY A 171 13.78 15.14 -0.51
C GLY A 171 14.92 14.42 -1.26
N VAL A 172 14.68 13.19 -1.69
CA VAL A 172 15.64 12.39 -2.47
C VAL A 172 15.06 12.07 -3.85
N LYS A 173 15.78 12.42 -4.90
CA LYS A 173 15.45 12.08 -6.29
C LYS A 173 16.35 10.94 -6.77
N GLY A 174 15.80 9.74 -6.91
CA GLY A 174 16.59 8.55 -7.25
C GLY A 174 17.17 7.86 -6.03
N LEU A 175 16.32 7.14 -5.31
CA LEU A 175 16.68 6.28 -4.18
C LEU A 175 16.69 4.82 -4.63
N TYR A 176 17.85 4.17 -4.57
CA TYR A 176 18.02 2.78 -4.98
C TYR A 176 18.62 1.96 -3.85
N VAL A 177 17.83 1.05 -3.29
CA VAL A 177 18.23 0.19 -2.17
C VAL A 177 18.09 -1.27 -2.59
N ASN A 178 19.20 -1.99 -2.62
CA ASN A 178 19.23 -3.36 -3.15
C ASN A 178 19.91 -4.33 -2.18
N LYS A 179 19.28 -5.48 -1.94
CA LYS A 179 19.82 -6.56 -1.09
C LYS A 179 20.26 -6.10 0.30
N CYS A 180 19.60 -5.08 0.84
CA CYS A 180 19.85 -4.57 2.19
C CYS A 180 18.98 -5.27 3.24
N SER A 181 19.41 -5.24 4.48
CA SER A 181 18.70 -5.80 5.62
C SER A 181 18.42 -4.74 6.67
N PHE A 182 17.16 -4.67 7.11
CA PHE A 182 16.67 -3.76 8.14
C PHE A 182 16.09 -4.58 9.28
N SER A 183 16.66 -4.49 10.49
CA SER A 183 16.23 -5.39 11.56
C SER A 183 16.35 -4.81 12.97
N ASN A 184 15.61 -5.41 13.90
CA ASN A 184 15.72 -5.13 15.35
C ASN A 184 15.51 -3.65 15.69
N GLN A 185 14.43 -3.07 15.19
CA GLN A 185 13.98 -1.72 15.59
C GLN A 185 12.99 -1.85 16.75
N VAL A 186 13.33 -1.29 17.89
CA VAL A 186 12.54 -1.36 19.12
C VAL A 186 11.89 -0.01 19.40
N LEU A 187 10.61 -0.03 19.78
CA LEU A 187 9.89 1.15 20.23
C LEU A 187 9.61 1.05 21.73
N SER A 188 9.72 2.17 22.44
CA SER A 188 9.45 2.21 23.89
C SER A 188 7.96 2.19 24.21
N THR A 189 7.09 2.57 23.29
CA THR A 189 5.64 2.57 23.42
C THR A 189 4.95 2.19 22.12
N ASP A 190 3.75 1.60 22.20
CA ASP A 190 2.93 1.25 21.04
C ASP A 190 2.55 2.48 20.19
N ASP A 191 2.38 3.65 20.80
CA ASP A 191 2.04 4.88 20.07
C ASP A 191 3.11 5.30 19.06
N ARG A 192 4.37 4.98 19.32
CA ARG A 192 5.46 5.27 18.38
C ARG A 192 5.37 4.46 17.09
N ALA A 193 4.66 3.34 17.07
CA ALA A 193 4.39 2.61 15.83
C ALA A 193 3.60 3.41 14.78
N LYS A 194 2.97 4.52 15.19
CA LYS A 194 2.27 5.43 14.28
C LYS A 194 3.21 6.23 13.38
N THR A 195 4.43 6.49 13.84
CA THR A 195 5.38 7.41 13.21
C THR A 195 6.76 6.83 12.96
N TYR A 196 7.02 5.57 13.31
CA TYR A 196 8.34 4.95 13.16
C TYR A 196 8.29 3.75 12.24
N GLU A 197 8.72 3.93 11.00
CA GLU A 197 9.04 2.89 10.03
C GLU A 197 10.50 2.45 10.16
N ALA A 198 10.83 1.25 9.73
CA ALA A 198 12.23 0.87 9.54
C ALA A 198 12.87 1.74 8.44
N VAL A 199 12.13 1.92 7.34
CA VAL A 199 12.49 2.88 6.30
C VAL A 199 11.35 3.88 6.11
N GLN A 200 11.60 5.10 6.49
CA GLN A 200 10.73 6.24 6.23
C GLN A 200 11.03 6.83 4.87
N ILE A 201 9.99 7.07 4.06
CA ILE A 201 10.08 7.75 2.76
C ILE A 201 9.09 8.90 2.77
N ASP A 202 9.56 10.07 3.07
CA ASP A 202 8.73 11.25 3.23
C ASP A 202 9.16 12.40 2.34
N ILE A 203 8.47 13.50 2.49
CA ILE A 203 8.77 14.78 1.90
C ILE A 203 9.64 15.54 2.89
N LEU A 204 10.72 16.12 2.39
CA LEU A 204 11.53 16.99 3.23
C LEU A 204 10.80 18.30 3.45
N SER A 205 10.58 18.65 4.69
CA SER A 205 10.15 19.98 5.10
C SER A 205 10.77 20.32 6.45
N GLY A 206 11.02 21.59 6.71
CA GLY A 206 11.68 22.01 7.95
C GLY A 206 10.92 21.69 9.24
N GLU A 207 9.63 21.39 9.14
CA GLU A 207 8.83 21.00 10.32
C GLU A 207 8.89 19.51 10.59
N HIS A 208 9.18 18.70 9.58
CA HIS A 208 9.14 17.26 9.67
C HIS A 208 10.52 16.62 9.88
N MET A 209 11.53 17.12 9.22
CA MET A 209 12.88 16.56 9.26
C MET A 209 13.78 17.41 10.14
N ASN A 210 13.88 17.10 11.44
CA ASN A 210 14.70 17.86 12.39
C ASN A 210 16.12 18.15 11.87
N GLY A 211 16.52 19.39 11.90
CA GLY A 211 17.83 19.86 11.44
C GLY A 211 17.93 20.05 9.93
N THR A 212 16.83 19.95 9.19
CA THR A 212 16.77 20.29 7.76
C THR A 212 16.17 21.65 7.55
N ARG A 213 16.36 22.20 6.35
CA ARG A 213 15.80 23.48 5.98
C ARG A 213 14.28 23.38 5.77
N SER A 214 13.58 24.47 6.07
CA SER A 214 12.15 24.58 5.80
C SER A 214 11.89 24.78 4.31
N GLU A 215 11.76 23.68 3.57
CA GLU A 215 11.32 23.64 2.18
C GLU A 215 10.44 22.42 1.94
N VAL A 216 9.69 22.44 0.86
CA VAL A 216 8.90 21.29 0.41
C VAL A 216 9.63 20.63 -0.74
N LEU A 217 10.36 19.55 -0.47
CA LEU A 217 11.13 18.81 -1.45
C LEU A 217 10.66 17.37 -1.53
N ALA A 218 10.04 16.98 -2.65
CA ALA A 218 9.47 15.67 -2.85
C ALA A 218 10.53 14.57 -3.00
N THR A 219 10.24 13.38 -2.50
CA THR A 219 11.03 12.17 -2.79
C THR A 219 10.49 11.51 -4.06
N LYS A 220 11.37 11.16 -5.00
CA LYS A 220 11.00 10.63 -6.33
C LYS A 220 11.93 9.53 -6.80
N ASN A 221 11.43 8.65 -7.68
CA ASN A 221 12.21 7.55 -8.28
C ASN A 221 12.82 6.65 -7.21
N VAL A 222 11.97 6.01 -6.42
CA VAL A 222 12.33 5.15 -5.28
C VAL A 222 12.28 3.69 -5.70
N LYS A 223 13.33 2.94 -5.41
CA LYS A 223 13.38 1.51 -5.71
C LYS A 223 14.02 0.70 -4.59
N PHE A 224 13.25 -0.23 -4.03
CA PHE A 224 13.71 -1.26 -3.11
C PHE A 224 13.63 -2.62 -3.79
N THR A 225 14.76 -3.33 -3.85
CA THR A 225 14.84 -4.65 -4.47
C THR A 225 15.51 -5.66 -3.55
N ASP A 226 14.88 -6.83 -3.40
CA ASP A 226 15.45 -7.98 -2.67
C ASP A 226 15.90 -7.67 -1.23
N CYS A 227 15.27 -6.68 -0.60
CA CYS A 227 15.57 -6.28 0.77
C CYS A 227 14.82 -7.14 1.79
N THR A 228 15.34 -7.20 3.02
CA THR A 228 14.69 -7.89 4.14
C THR A 228 14.39 -6.93 5.28
N PHE A 229 13.19 -7.08 5.85
CA PHE A 229 12.71 -6.36 7.02
C PHE A 229 12.31 -7.38 8.07
N ASP A 230 12.93 -7.34 9.24
CA ASP A 230 12.81 -8.38 10.23
C ASP A 230 12.80 -7.81 11.66
N HIS A 231 11.79 -8.15 12.47
CA HIS A 231 11.63 -7.60 13.82
C HIS A 231 11.61 -6.06 13.82
N VAL A 232 10.69 -5.49 13.04
CA VAL A 232 10.49 -4.04 12.94
C VAL A 232 9.01 -3.69 13.15
N PRO A 233 8.68 -2.49 13.66
CA PRO A 233 7.28 -2.10 13.86
C PRO A 233 6.54 -1.90 12.53
N ARG A 234 7.14 -1.18 11.60
CA ARG A 234 6.67 -1.02 10.22
C ARG A 234 7.86 -1.20 9.28
N GLY A 235 7.62 -1.78 8.11
CA GLY A 235 8.71 -2.00 7.16
C GLY A 235 9.09 -0.73 6.40
N ILE A 236 8.42 -0.46 5.29
CA ILE A 236 8.61 0.75 4.47
C ILE A 236 7.35 1.60 4.56
N GLY A 237 7.51 2.89 4.77
CA GLY A 237 6.32 3.74 4.77
C GLY A 237 6.57 5.24 4.82
N SER A 238 5.47 5.95 4.95
CA SER A 238 5.39 7.38 5.14
C SER A 238 4.45 7.70 6.29
N HIS A 239 4.69 8.79 6.97
CA HIS A 239 3.75 9.38 7.93
C HIS A 239 3.53 10.88 7.70
N THR A 240 4.06 11.42 6.60
CA THR A 240 3.81 12.78 6.13
C THR A 240 3.30 12.75 4.70
N ALA A 241 2.31 13.58 4.40
CA ALA A 241 1.75 13.71 3.06
C ALA A 241 1.52 15.19 2.70
N ILE A 242 1.87 15.53 1.48
CA ILE A 242 1.57 16.83 0.86
C ILE A 242 0.88 16.56 -0.48
N LEU A 243 -0.30 17.13 -0.70
CA LEU A 243 -1.14 16.79 -1.85
C LEU A 243 -0.51 17.13 -3.19
N ASN A 244 0.14 18.28 -3.31
CA ASN A 244 0.76 18.74 -4.54
C ASN A 244 2.23 18.32 -4.71
N ALA A 245 2.80 17.63 -3.73
CA ALA A 245 4.14 17.10 -3.75
C ALA A 245 4.21 15.61 -3.37
N PRO A 246 3.49 14.72 -4.06
CA PRO A 246 3.46 13.30 -3.72
C PRO A 246 4.84 12.67 -3.87
N THR A 247 5.08 11.60 -3.09
CA THR A 247 6.18 10.69 -3.40
C THR A 247 5.85 9.96 -4.71
N ASP A 248 6.73 10.09 -5.69
CA ASP A 248 6.44 9.69 -7.07
C ASP A 248 7.39 8.61 -7.58
N ASN A 249 6.85 7.68 -8.37
CA ASN A 249 7.56 6.57 -8.99
C ASN A 249 8.28 5.69 -7.95
N VAL A 250 7.49 4.87 -7.24
CA VAL A 250 7.95 3.98 -6.17
C VAL A 250 7.83 2.53 -6.59
N GLU A 251 8.93 1.79 -6.61
CA GLU A 251 8.96 0.34 -6.79
C GLU A 251 9.46 -0.37 -5.53
N ILE A 252 8.70 -1.36 -5.04
CA ILE A 252 9.11 -2.28 -3.97
C ILE A 252 8.94 -3.69 -4.51
N SER A 253 10.04 -4.38 -4.76
CA SER A 253 10.01 -5.68 -5.44
C SER A 253 10.96 -6.72 -4.84
N GLY A 254 10.50 -7.97 -4.74
CA GLY A 254 11.29 -9.09 -4.23
C GLY A 254 11.64 -9.03 -2.74
N CYS A 255 11.08 -8.06 -2.01
CA CYS A 255 11.40 -7.84 -0.60
C CYS A 255 10.68 -8.86 0.32
N LYS A 256 11.30 -9.13 1.46
CA LYS A 256 10.78 -10.03 2.49
C LYS A 256 10.55 -9.26 3.79
N PHE A 257 9.33 -9.36 4.31
CA PHE A 257 8.92 -8.76 5.58
C PHE A 257 8.56 -9.89 6.55
N ARG A 258 9.24 -9.97 7.68
CA ARG A 258 9.02 -10.97 8.73
C ARG A 258 8.88 -10.30 10.08
N ASP A 259 8.00 -10.83 10.91
CA ASP A 259 7.82 -10.41 12.30
C ASP A 259 7.70 -8.87 12.46
N VAL A 260 6.87 -8.30 11.56
CA VAL A 260 6.51 -6.87 11.59
C VAL A 260 5.36 -6.69 12.56
N THR A 261 5.49 -5.81 13.55
CA THR A 261 4.49 -5.72 14.63
C THR A 261 3.28 -4.85 14.29
N SER A 262 3.32 -4.05 13.21
CA SER A 262 2.20 -3.21 12.76
C SER A 262 1.89 -3.40 11.27
N CYS A 263 2.61 -2.79 10.36
CA CYS A 263 2.32 -2.83 8.92
C CYS A 263 3.59 -3.04 8.09
N ALA A 264 3.55 -3.97 7.13
CA ALA A 264 4.72 -4.22 6.29
C ALA A 264 5.04 -3.04 5.35
N ILE A 265 4.03 -2.52 4.64
CA ILE A 265 4.18 -1.35 3.74
C ILE A 265 2.98 -0.43 3.97
N GLN A 266 3.24 0.83 4.30
CA GLN A 266 2.19 1.84 4.45
C GLN A 266 2.59 3.15 3.79
N SER A 267 1.84 3.58 2.79
CA SER A 267 2.09 4.83 2.08
C SER A 267 1.09 5.92 2.45
N LEU A 268 1.54 7.16 2.40
CA LEU A 268 0.68 8.34 2.33
C LEU A 268 0.99 9.09 1.04
N ASN A 269 -0.02 9.28 0.19
CA ASN A 269 0.04 10.05 -1.06
C ASN A 269 1.18 9.65 -2.02
N TRP A 270 1.46 8.36 -2.15
CA TRP A 270 2.38 7.90 -3.20
C TRP A 270 1.63 7.72 -4.52
N VAL A 271 2.28 8.09 -5.62
CA VAL A 271 1.77 7.94 -6.99
C VAL A 271 2.74 7.19 -7.87
N ASN A 272 2.26 6.59 -8.97
CA ASN A 272 3.07 5.74 -9.85
C ASN A 272 3.79 4.62 -9.10
N VAL A 273 3.00 3.82 -8.37
CA VAL A 273 3.51 2.81 -7.43
C VAL A 273 3.46 1.42 -8.03
N LEU A 274 4.52 0.65 -7.85
CA LEU A 274 4.60 -0.77 -8.17
C LEU A 274 5.11 -1.58 -6.97
N ILE A 275 4.22 -2.35 -6.34
CA ILE A 275 4.56 -3.27 -5.24
C ILE A 275 4.35 -4.70 -5.74
N ARG A 276 5.45 -5.43 -5.97
CA ARG A 276 5.36 -6.74 -6.62
C ARG A 276 6.32 -7.78 -6.07
N LYS A 277 5.89 -9.06 -6.16
CA LYS A 277 6.74 -10.23 -5.83
C LYS A 277 7.33 -10.18 -4.42
N ASN A 278 6.68 -9.47 -3.50
CA ASN A 278 7.10 -9.42 -2.11
C ASN A 278 6.50 -10.57 -1.32
N THR A 279 7.18 -10.98 -0.25
CA THR A 279 6.71 -11.95 0.73
C THR A 279 6.53 -11.25 2.07
N ILE A 280 5.31 -11.26 2.59
CA ILE A 280 4.95 -10.67 3.89
C ILE A 280 4.48 -11.79 4.81
N GLN A 281 5.15 -11.98 5.94
CA GLN A 281 4.84 -12.98 6.95
C GLN A 281 4.96 -12.36 8.35
N GLY A 282 4.01 -12.65 9.22
CA GLY A 282 4.12 -12.24 10.63
C GLY A 282 3.59 -10.83 10.95
N ALA A 283 3.08 -10.08 9.98
CA ALA A 283 2.50 -8.75 10.21
C ALA A 283 0.99 -8.83 10.51
N PRO A 284 0.42 -7.95 11.35
CA PRO A 284 -1.05 -7.83 11.50
C PRO A 284 -1.69 -7.11 10.33
N ARG A 285 -0.96 -6.25 9.60
CA ARG A 285 -1.38 -5.59 8.35
C ARG A 285 -0.30 -5.78 7.27
N GLY A 286 -0.75 -5.94 6.02
CA GLY A 286 0.16 -6.18 4.90
C GLY A 286 0.56 -4.89 4.17
N ILE A 287 -0.17 -4.55 3.11
CA ILE A 287 0.08 -3.37 2.26
C ILE A 287 -1.09 -2.40 2.41
N ALA A 288 -0.81 -1.18 2.85
CA ALA A 288 -1.78 -0.13 3.05
C ALA A 288 -1.40 1.11 2.24
N MET A 289 -2.25 1.45 1.27
CA MET A 289 -2.07 2.60 0.40
C MET A 289 -3.14 3.63 0.76
N TYR A 290 -2.74 4.77 1.26
CA TYR A 290 -3.65 5.84 1.65
C TYR A 290 -3.44 7.09 0.80
N TYR A 291 -4.54 7.70 0.40
CA TYR A 291 -4.52 9.05 -0.15
C TYR A 291 -5.30 9.95 0.80
N VAL A 292 -4.61 10.87 1.44
CA VAL A 292 -5.11 11.62 2.58
C VAL A 292 -5.10 13.12 2.31
N LYS A 293 -6.05 13.82 2.90
CA LYS A 293 -6.05 15.29 2.95
C LYS A 293 -5.00 15.78 3.94
N ASP A 294 -5.01 15.16 5.11
CA ASP A 294 -4.00 15.36 6.12
C ASP A 294 -3.74 14.01 6.83
N ASN A 295 -2.64 13.86 7.52
CA ASN A 295 -2.30 12.63 8.21
C ASN A 295 -2.96 12.50 9.59
N GLY A 296 -3.79 13.45 9.97
CA GLY A 296 -4.54 13.42 11.23
C GLY A 296 -3.71 13.51 12.49
N HIS A 297 -2.42 13.68 12.36
CA HIS A 297 -1.55 13.85 13.51
C HIS A 297 -1.41 15.30 13.92
N GLY A 298 -2.16 16.22 13.32
CA GLY A 298 -2.18 17.64 13.66
C GLY A 298 -0.81 18.33 13.68
N THR A 299 0.23 17.54 13.76
CA THR A 299 1.62 17.99 13.95
C THR A 299 2.33 18.19 12.63
N TYR A 300 1.96 17.41 11.60
CA TYR A 300 2.73 17.38 10.36
C TYR A 300 2.02 18.03 9.18
N LEU A 301 0.73 17.92 9.11
CA LEU A 301 0.03 18.21 7.89
C LEU A 301 -0.57 19.58 7.74
N PRO A 302 -1.27 20.15 8.70
CA PRO A 302 -1.86 21.46 8.51
C PRO A 302 -0.82 22.52 8.20
N SER A 303 0.36 22.41 8.80
CA SER A 303 1.43 23.36 8.60
C SER A 303 2.22 23.13 7.30
N VAL A 304 2.27 21.89 6.81
CA VAL A 304 3.09 21.51 5.65
C VAL A 304 2.31 21.59 4.35
N ILE A 305 1.05 21.20 4.35
CA ILE A 305 0.18 21.35 3.17
C ILE A 305 -0.08 22.82 2.85
N ALA A 306 0.01 23.66 3.85
CA ALA A 306 -0.39 25.04 3.77
C ALA A 306 0.68 26.00 3.31
N LYS A 307 1.90 25.54 3.06
CA LYS A 307 2.99 26.43 2.62
C LYS A 307 3.14 26.43 1.10
N GLU A 308 2.26 27.11 0.41
CA GLU A 308 2.64 27.79 -0.82
C GLU A 308 3.11 29.20 -0.45
N GLY A 309 4.37 29.49 -0.69
CA GLY A 309 4.91 30.84 -0.58
C GLY A 309 4.86 31.48 0.81
N ASN A 310 5.29 30.79 1.86
CA ASN A 310 5.33 31.29 3.25
C ASN A 310 4.00 31.65 3.91
N THR A 311 2.88 31.32 3.31
CA THR A 311 1.56 31.52 3.92
C THR A 311 0.93 30.18 4.29
N THR A 312 0.49 30.05 5.50
CA THR A 312 -0.33 28.92 5.96
C THR A 312 -1.74 29.13 5.40
N THR A 313 -2.02 28.65 4.20
CA THR A 313 -3.39 28.59 3.71
C THR A 313 -3.99 27.26 4.12
N ALA A 314 -5.17 27.29 4.72
CA ALA A 314 -5.97 26.07 4.90
C ALA A 314 -6.05 25.36 3.55
N VAL A 315 -5.87 24.03 3.55
CA VAL A 315 -6.03 23.25 2.31
C VAL A 315 -7.42 23.50 1.79
N SER A 316 -7.51 24.28 0.74
CA SER A 316 -8.80 24.57 0.11
C SER A 316 -9.31 23.32 -0.56
N ASP A 317 -10.60 23.23 -0.80
CA ASP A 317 -11.24 22.15 -1.60
C ASP A 317 -10.68 22.07 -3.03
N ALA A 318 -9.81 23.00 -3.45
CA ALA A 318 -9.07 22.97 -4.69
C ALA A 318 -8.02 21.85 -4.78
N TYR A 319 -7.50 21.36 -3.66
CA TYR A 319 -6.58 20.22 -3.64
C TYR A 319 -7.37 18.93 -3.58
N GLN A 320 -7.91 18.52 -4.71
CA GLN A 320 -8.61 17.26 -4.84
C GLN A 320 -7.66 16.12 -5.17
N SER A 321 -8.07 14.89 -4.85
CA SER A 321 -7.36 13.69 -5.27
C SER A 321 -7.12 13.67 -6.77
N ASN A 322 -5.88 13.37 -7.15
CA ASN A 322 -5.51 13.20 -8.55
C ASN A 322 -6.13 11.91 -9.11
N ASP A 323 -6.79 11.99 -10.26
CA ASP A 323 -7.33 10.82 -10.98
C ASP A 323 -6.26 9.89 -11.56
N LYS A 324 -4.98 10.25 -11.52
CA LYS A 324 -3.87 9.53 -12.12
C LYS A 324 -2.85 9.01 -11.08
N GLN A 325 -3.32 8.38 -10.01
CA GLN A 325 -2.42 7.87 -8.97
C GLN A 325 -1.64 6.64 -9.42
N ASN A 326 -2.21 5.80 -10.31
CA ASN A 326 -1.53 4.68 -10.96
C ASN A 326 -0.78 3.75 -9.97
N ILE A 327 -1.54 3.04 -9.14
CA ILE A 327 -1.01 2.16 -8.11
C ILE A 327 -1.20 0.69 -8.53
N ARG A 328 -0.12 -0.09 -8.55
CA ARG A 328 -0.14 -1.52 -8.88
C ARG A 328 0.41 -2.36 -7.74
N ILE A 329 -0.40 -3.29 -7.24
CA ILE A 329 -0.04 -4.26 -6.20
C ILE A 329 -0.24 -5.65 -6.77
N GLU A 330 0.85 -6.34 -7.12
CA GLU A 330 0.72 -7.55 -7.92
C GLU A 330 1.70 -8.67 -7.56
N ASN A 331 1.22 -9.90 -7.65
CA ASN A 331 2.04 -11.10 -7.46
C ASN A 331 2.73 -11.19 -6.08
N ASN A 332 2.16 -10.57 -5.04
CA ASN A 332 2.70 -10.66 -3.69
C ASN A 332 2.14 -11.90 -2.96
N GLN A 333 2.91 -12.44 -2.03
CA GLN A 333 2.50 -13.47 -1.09
C GLN A 333 2.38 -12.86 0.30
N ILE A 334 1.16 -12.80 0.84
CA ILE A 334 0.86 -12.13 2.10
C ILE A 334 0.22 -13.13 3.05
N THR A 335 0.87 -13.42 4.16
CA THR A 335 0.34 -14.21 5.25
C THR A 335 0.38 -13.38 6.53
N LEU A 336 -0.76 -12.84 6.91
CA LEU A 336 -0.88 -12.04 8.12
C LEU A 336 -0.80 -12.91 9.37
N SER A 337 -0.40 -12.31 10.49
CA SER A 337 -0.47 -12.89 11.83
C SER A 337 -1.68 -12.42 12.59
N ASP A 338 -2.17 -13.29 13.48
CA ASP A 338 -3.23 -12.96 14.41
C ASP A 338 -2.67 -12.38 15.71
N ILE A 339 -1.96 -11.27 15.59
CA ILE A 339 -1.39 -10.50 16.69
C ILE A 339 -2.10 -9.14 16.82
N LYS A 340 -2.04 -8.57 18.01
CA LYS A 340 -2.55 -7.22 18.25
C LYS A 340 -1.79 -6.21 17.38
N ASP A 341 -2.50 -5.34 16.67
CA ASP A 341 -1.88 -4.19 16.01
C ASP A 341 -1.77 -3.05 17.04
N PRO A 342 -0.58 -2.54 17.32
CA PRO A 342 -0.44 -1.41 18.24
C PRO A 342 -1.16 -0.15 17.73
N TYR A 343 -1.40 -0.07 16.42
CA TYR A 343 -2.15 1.02 15.82
C TYR A 343 -3.65 0.69 15.71
N SER A 344 -4.32 0.76 16.85
CA SER A 344 -5.67 0.21 17.06
C SER A 344 -6.79 0.84 16.24
N SER A 345 -6.65 2.08 15.77
CA SER A 345 -7.68 2.79 15.00
C SER A 345 -7.72 2.39 13.52
N ILE A 346 -6.78 1.60 13.05
CA ILE A 346 -6.67 1.25 11.64
C ILE A 346 -7.35 -0.08 11.33
N VAL A 347 -8.06 -0.13 10.22
CA VAL A 347 -8.71 -1.33 9.74
C VAL A 347 -7.69 -2.38 9.30
N ARG A 348 -7.76 -3.57 9.90
CA ARG A 348 -6.91 -4.70 9.54
C ARG A 348 -7.24 -5.23 8.15
N GLY A 349 -6.20 -5.46 7.37
CA GLY A 349 -6.34 -6.06 6.04
C GLY A 349 -5.00 -6.43 5.44
N ALA A 350 -5.03 -7.42 4.55
CA ALA A 350 -3.82 -7.81 3.84
C ALA A 350 -3.44 -6.78 2.78
N ILE A 351 -4.43 -6.25 2.05
CA ILE A 351 -4.25 -5.14 1.12
C ILE A 351 -5.38 -4.15 1.34
N VAL A 352 -5.04 -2.92 1.68
CA VAL A 352 -5.97 -1.81 1.87
C VAL A 352 -5.59 -0.69 0.91
N ALA A 353 -6.56 -0.16 0.18
CA ALA A 353 -6.41 1.02 -0.65
C ALA A 353 -7.54 1.99 -0.29
N ALA A 354 -7.22 3.14 0.27
CA ALA A 354 -8.22 4.04 0.81
C ALA A 354 -7.93 5.51 0.56
N GLY A 355 -8.97 6.24 0.13
CA GLY A 355 -9.06 7.67 0.36
C GLY A 355 -9.51 7.89 1.81
N CYS A 356 -8.82 8.73 2.56
CA CYS A 356 -9.17 8.97 3.95
C CYS A 356 -8.69 10.35 4.44
N TYR A 357 -9.29 10.80 5.54
CA TYR A 357 -8.90 12.08 6.14
C TYR A 357 -7.65 11.99 6.98
N VAL A 358 -7.50 10.85 7.62
CA VAL A 358 -6.56 10.68 8.70
C VAL A 358 -5.76 9.43 8.43
N ASP A 359 -4.52 9.44 8.81
CA ASP A 359 -3.54 8.38 8.71
C ASP A 359 -4.13 6.97 8.89
N GLY A 360 -4.66 6.43 7.82
CA GLY A 360 -5.21 5.09 7.77
C GLY A 360 -6.57 4.87 8.43
N THR A 361 -7.25 5.89 8.90
CA THR A 361 -8.62 5.74 9.37
C THR A 361 -9.62 5.75 8.21
N ASP A 362 -10.78 5.16 8.44
CA ASP A 362 -11.92 5.31 7.54
C ASP A 362 -12.33 6.79 7.46
N VAL A 363 -12.98 7.15 6.36
CA VAL A 363 -13.57 8.49 6.22
C VAL A 363 -14.40 8.81 7.48
N PRO A 364 -14.14 9.92 8.17
CA PRO A 364 -14.86 10.23 9.38
C PRO A 364 -16.36 10.41 9.10
N HIS A 365 -17.15 9.90 10.00
CA HIS A 365 -18.58 10.17 10.06
C HIS A 365 -18.83 11.44 10.90
N ASP A 366 -19.83 12.21 10.54
CA ASP A 366 -20.32 13.22 11.47
C ASP A 366 -20.94 12.56 12.73
N GLY A 367 -21.21 13.33 13.75
CA GLY A 367 -21.79 12.82 15.00
C GLY A 367 -23.14 12.11 14.85
N SER A 368 -23.78 12.16 13.68
CA SER A 368 -25.02 11.47 13.34
C SER A 368 -24.78 10.17 12.55
N GLY A 369 -23.54 9.80 12.29
CA GLY A 369 -23.15 8.62 11.52
C GLY A 369 -23.20 8.82 10.01
N ASN A 370 -23.41 10.02 9.50
CA ASN A 370 -23.35 10.33 8.08
C ASN A 370 -21.90 10.49 7.62
N LEU A 371 -21.61 9.96 6.43
CA LEU A 371 -20.31 10.15 5.79
C LEU A 371 -20.06 11.63 5.51
N GLN A 372 -18.99 12.17 6.03
CA GLN A 372 -18.56 13.50 5.62
C GLN A 372 -18.16 13.46 4.14
N LYS A 373 -18.46 14.52 3.41
CA LYS A 373 -18.02 14.66 2.03
C LYS A 373 -16.50 14.81 2.03
N ALA A 374 -15.79 13.70 1.77
CA ALA A 374 -14.37 13.77 1.47
C ALA A 374 -14.20 14.05 -0.02
N ASN A 375 -13.39 15.04 -0.35
CA ASN A 375 -12.98 15.30 -1.73
C ASN A 375 -11.75 14.45 -2.10
N TYR A 376 -11.32 13.58 -1.21
CA TYR A 376 -10.12 12.75 -1.35
C TYR A 376 -10.52 11.31 -1.58
N TYR A 377 -9.99 10.73 -2.64
CA TYR A 377 -10.21 9.35 -3.02
C TYR A 377 -8.90 8.76 -3.53
N ILE A 378 -8.78 7.46 -3.39
CA ILE A 378 -7.69 6.73 -4.03
C ILE A 378 -8.13 6.31 -5.44
N SER A 379 -7.26 6.43 -6.44
CA SER A 379 -7.64 6.19 -7.82
C SER A 379 -6.66 5.33 -8.59
N GLN A 380 -7.19 4.68 -9.65
CA GLN A 380 -6.42 3.83 -10.57
C GLN A 380 -5.58 2.77 -9.84
N VAL A 381 -6.17 2.10 -8.86
CA VAL A 381 -5.52 1.03 -8.12
C VAL A 381 -5.79 -0.31 -8.82
N MET A 382 -4.74 -1.02 -9.16
CA MET A 382 -4.79 -2.39 -9.67
C MET A 382 -4.21 -3.36 -8.63
N ILE A 383 -5.05 -4.23 -8.08
CA ILE A 383 -4.65 -5.30 -7.15
C ILE A 383 -4.80 -6.62 -7.88
N LYS A 384 -3.68 -7.25 -8.27
CA LYS A 384 -3.71 -8.38 -9.20
C LYS A 384 -2.83 -9.54 -8.78
N ASN A 385 -3.37 -10.77 -8.91
CA ASN A 385 -2.64 -12.02 -8.74
C ASN A 385 -1.90 -12.16 -7.40
N ASN A 386 -2.39 -11.54 -6.33
CA ASN A 386 -1.81 -11.72 -5.02
C ASN A 386 -2.37 -12.99 -4.35
N LYS A 387 -1.53 -13.66 -3.55
CA LYS A 387 -1.92 -14.76 -2.68
C LYS A 387 -1.99 -14.26 -1.24
N VAL A 388 -3.17 -14.35 -0.64
CA VAL A 388 -3.49 -13.70 0.64
C VAL A 388 -4.05 -14.70 1.63
N ILE A 389 -3.45 -14.75 2.83
CA ILE A 389 -4.02 -15.32 4.04
C ILE A 389 -4.13 -14.20 5.06
N SER A 390 -5.34 -13.87 5.51
CA SER A 390 -5.60 -12.70 6.37
C SER A 390 -6.37 -13.08 7.64
N TYR A 391 -6.08 -12.40 8.73
CA TYR A 391 -6.88 -12.36 9.97
C TYR A 391 -7.65 -11.03 10.11
N GLY A 392 -7.83 -10.32 9.02
CA GLY A 392 -8.61 -9.13 8.79
C GLY A 392 -9.29 -9.22 7.44
N ASN A 393 -9.57 -8.08 6.80
CA ASN A 393 -10.02 -8.09 5.42
C ASN A 393 -8.95 -8.68 4.49
N GLY A 394 -9.36 -9.42 3.47
CA GLY A 394 -8.43 -9.86 2.44
C GLY A 394 -7.96 -8.67 1.60
N ILE A 395 -8.88 -8.05 0.87
CA ILE A 395 -8.66 -6.83 0.09
C ILE A 395 -9.77 -5.84 0.41
N ARG A 396 -9.40 -4.61 0.73
CA ARG A 396 -10.36 -3.53 0.98
C ARG A 396 -10.05 -2.30 0.15
N ILE A 397 -11.07 -1.77 -0.52
CA ILE A 397 -11.04 -0.47 -1.18
C ILE A 397 -12.07 0.44 -0.51
N THR A 398 -11.64 1.61 -0.07
CA THR A 398 -12.48 2.65 0.55
C THR A 398 -12.30 3.94 -0.23
N ASP A 399 -13.40 4.63 -0.59
CA ASP A 399 -13.36 5.85 -1.40
C ASP A 399 -12.49 5.68 -2.66
N GLY A 400 -12.61 4.54 -3.32
CA GLY A 400 -11.81 4.20 -4.49
C GLY A 400 -12.49 4.63 -5.81
N LYS A 401 -11.70 5.10 -6.77
CA LYS A 401 -12.18 5.44 -8.12
C LYS A 401 -11.36 4.74 -9.19
N ASN A 402 -12.04 4.12 -10.17
CA ASN A 402 -11.38 3.41 -11.28
C ASN A 402 -10.42 2.31 -10.80
N CYS A 403 -10.83 1.50 -9.82
CA CYS A 403 -9.98 0.46 -9.25
C CYS A 403 -10.34 -0.93 -9.80
N THR A 404 -9.34 -1.80 -9.88
CA THR A 404 -9.51 -3.18 -10.34
C THR A 404 -8.90 -4.16 -9.32
N VAL A 405 -9.70 -5.16 -8.92
CA VAL A 405 -9.26 -6.29 -8.10
C VAL A 405 -9.41 -7.55 -8.93
N SER A 406 -8.31 -8.19 -9.33
CA SER A 406 -8.40 -9.31 -10.28
C SER A 406 -7.40 -10.43 -10.02
N GLY A 407 -7.83 -11.68 -10.23
CA GLY A 407 -6.96 -12.87 -10.19
C GLY A 407 -6.36 -13.18 -8.80
N ASN A 408 -6.82 -12.54 -7.73
CA ASN A 408 -6.28 -12.78 -6.40
C ASN A 408 -6.83 -14.07 -5.79
N LYS A 409 -6.01 -14.75 -4.99
CA LYS A 409 -6.38 -15.91 -4.18
C LYS A 409 -6.39 -15.49 -2.70
N ILE A 410 -7.56 -15.49 -2.08
CA ILE A 410 -7.79 -14.91 -0.76
C ILE A 410 -8.40 -15.95 0.16
N SER A 411 -7.86 -16.08 1.36
CA SER A 411 -8.43 -16.84 2.47
C SER A 411 -8.38 -15.99 3.74
N CYS A 412 -9.54 -15.69 4.32
CA CYS A 412 -9.62 -14.93 5.56
C CYS A 412 -9.98 -15.86 6.72
N LYS A 413 -9.19 -15.82 7.77
CA LYS A 413 -9.39 -16.60 8.99
C LYS A 413 -10.05 -15.74 10.07
N LYS A 414 -10.72 -16.38 11.01
CA LYS A 414 -11.20 -15.70 12.21
C LYS A 414 -10.02 -15.28 13.07
N SER A 415 -10.02 -14.04 13.51
CA SER A 415 -9.06 -13.54 14.49
C SER A 415 -9.47 -13.98 15.90
N LYS A 416 -8.49 -14.30 16.73
CA LYS A 416 -8.62 -14.51 18.17
C LYS A 416 -8.29 -13.26 18.97
N CYS A 417 -7.61 -12.29 18.35
CA CYS A 417 -7.28 -11.03 18.99
C CYS A 417 -8.55 -10.24 19.31
N SER A 418 -8.64 -9.72 20.53
CA SER A 418 -9.65 -8.74 20.88
C SER A 418 -9.51 -7.51 19.99
N ASP A 419 -10.62 -6.93 19.68
CA ASP A 419 -10.70 -5.82 18.77
C ASP A 419 -9.88 -4.60 19.23
N ASN A 420 -9.10 -4.06 18.33
CA ASN A 420 -8.37 -2.84 18.53
C ASN A 420 -9.18 -1.68 17.93
N GLY A 421 -9.95 -0.98 18.75
CA GLY A 421 -10.64 0.24 18.33
C GLY A 421 -12.04 0.07 17.74
N GLY A 422 -12.82 -0.90 18.19
CA GLY A 422 -14.26 -1.00 17.86
C GLY A 422 -14.59 -1.67 16.53
N VAL A 423 -13.62 -2.22 15.80
CA VAL A 423 -13.87 -3.02 14.60
C VAL A 423 -14.24 -4.44 15.01
N ASN A 424 -15.50 -4.80 14.85
CA ASN A 424 -15.98 -6.13 15.18
C ASN A 424 -15.26 -7.20 14.33
N ILE A 425 -14.38 -7.96 14.93
CA ILE A 425 -13.60 -9.04 14.29
C ILE A 425 -14.47 -10.09 13.59
N LYS A 426 -15.76 -10.12 13.85
CA LYS A 426 -16.72 -11.00 13.15
C LYS A 426 -17.08 -10.51 11.75
N ASN A 427 -16.74 -9.28 11.39
CA ASN A 427 -17.16 -8.63 10.14
C ASN A 427 -16.04 -8.44 9.12
N TYR A 428 -15.04 -9.28 9.09
CA TYR A 428 -14.04 -9.25 8.04
C TYR A 428 -14.52 -9.94 6.77
N TYR A 429 -14.13 -9.37 5.64
CA TYR A 429 -14.59 -9.72 4.30
C TYR A 429 -13.44 -10.25 3.44
N GLY A 430 -13.74 -11.08 2.46
CA GLY A 430 -12.76 -11.49 1.47
C GLY A 430 -12.31 -10.32 0.61
N ILE A 431 -13.26 -9.68 -0.10
CA ILE A 431 -13.05 -8.44 -0.84
C ILE A 431 -14.14 -7.45 -0.43
N GLN A 432 -13.75 -6.23 -0.13
CA GLN A 432 -14.67 -5.16 0.23
C GLN A 432 -14.44 -3.93 -0.64
N ALA A 433 -15.52 -3.35 -1.18
CA ALA A 433 -15.55 -2.01 -1.78
C ALA A 433 -16.61 -1.20 -1.05
N ARG A 434 -16.23 -0.12 -0.37
CA ARG A 434 -17.15 0.68 0.45
C ARG A 434 -16.85 2.18 0.40
N ASP A 435 -17.77 2.96 0.96
CA ASP A 435 -17.65 4.40 1.13
C ASP A 435 -17.44 5.11 -0.22
N ARG A 436 -18.52 5.25 -0.98
CA ARG A 436 -18.57 6.02 -2.22
C ARG A 436 -17.57 5.56 -3.31
N CYS A 437 -17.17 4.30 -3.30
CA CYS A 437 -16.38 3.74 -4.39
C CYS A 437 -17.07 3.96 -5.75
N LYS A 438 -16.30 4.32 -6.79
CA LYS A 438 -16.84 4.54 -8.15
C LYS A 438 -16.06 3.77 -9.19
N ASN A 439 -16.79 3.13 -10.12
CA ASN A 439 -16.20 2.40 -11.25
C ASN A 439 -15.20 1.33 -10.83
N ILE A 440 -15.60 0.46 -9.90
CA ILE A 440 -14.78 -0.65 -9.41
C ILE A 440 -15.06 -1.91 -10.22
N SER A 441 -14.01 -2.64 -10.60
CA SER A 441 -14.10 -3.97 -11.22
C SER A 441 -13.52 -5.05 -10.30
N ILE A 442 -14.33 -6.07 -9.96
CA ILE A 442 -13.91 -7.21 -9.14
C ILE A 442 -14.07 -8.47 -10.00
N ARG A 443 -12.95 -9.05 -10.46
CA ARG A 443 -13.03 -10.11 -11.47
C ARG A 443 -12.01 -11.23 -11.29
N ALA A 444 -12.44 -12.45 -11.60
CA ALA A 444 -11.59 -13.65 -11.61
C ALA A 444 -10.82 -13.89 -10.29
N ASN A 445 -11.35 -13.44 -9.15
CA ASN A 445 -10.75 -13.72 -7.85
C ASN A 445 -11.28 -15.04 -7.29
N THR A 446 -10.46 -15.70 -6.47
CA THR A 446 -10.88 -16.82 -5.62
C THR A 446 -10.88 -16.33 -4.18
N VAL A 447 -12.05 -16.35 -3.54
CA VAL A 447 -12.23 -16.10 -2.11
C VAL A 447 -12.66 -17.40 -1.47
N ASP A 448 -11.79 -17.99 -0.69
CA ASP A 448 -12.09 -19.19 0.07
C ASP A 448 -11.98 -18.89 1.57
N HIS A 449 -13.07 -19.11 2.30
CA HIS A 449 -13.24 -18.71 3.68
C HIS A 449 -13.18 -17.19 3.92
N SER A 450 -14.27 -16.63 4.36
CA SER A 450 -14.34 -15.29 4.95
C SER A 450 -15.22 -15.34 6.21
N PRO A 451 -14.84 -14.69 7.31
CA PRO A 451 -15.65 -14.66 8.53
C PRO A 451 -17.05 -14.08 8.32
N SER A 452 -17.19 -13.14 7.42
CA SER A 452 -18.47 -12.52 7.01
C SER A 452 -18.73 -12.78 5.52
N ASN A 453 -18.96 -11.74 4.71
CA ASN A 453 -19.27 -11.90 3.30
C ASN A 453 -18.00 -12.20 2.47
N GLY A 454 -18.16 -12.95 1.40
CA GLY A 454 -17.06 -13.20 0.46
C GLY A 454 -16.65 -11.95 -0.29
N ILE A 455 -17.59 -11.33 -1.02
CA ILE A 455 -17.45 -10.03 -1.67
C ILE A 455 -18.53 -9.11 -1.12
N TYR A 456 -18.15 -7.94 -0.64
CA TYR A 456 -19.06 -6.97 -0.04
C TYR A 456 -18.91 -5.59 -0.66
N VAL A 457 -20.03 -5.05 -1.15
CA VAL A 457 -20.14 -3.68 -1.70
C VAL A 457 -21.10 -2.90 -0.83
N SER A 458 -20.67 -1.76 -0.28
CA SER A 458 -21.52 -1.02 0.64
C SER A 458 -21.30 0.49 0.61
N GLU A 459 -22.18 1.21 1.32
CA GLU A 459 -22.08 2.64 1.63
C GLU A 459 -21.92 3.51 0.39
N ASN A 460 -23.00 3.60 -0.39
CA ASN A 460 -23.12 4.45 -1.57
C ASN A 460 -22.08 4.18 -2.68
N SER A 461 -21.60 2.95 -2.75
CA SER A 461 -20.63 2.56 -3.77
C SER A 461 -21.30 2.20 -5.12
N SER A 462 -20.60 2.47 -6.21
CA SER A 462 -20.99 2.12 -7.57
C SER A 462 -19.93 1.23 -8.22
N VAL A 463 -20.27 -0.06 -8.36
CA VAL A 463 -19.39 -1.08 -8.92
C VAL A 463 -19.79 -1.37 -10.36
N LYS A 464 -18.81 -1.36 -11.26
CA LYS A 464 -19.01 -1.67 -12.68
C LYS A 464 -19.33 -3.16 -12.87
N GLU A 465 -18.55 -4.03 -12.26
CA GLU A 465 -18.72 -5.46 -12.43
C GLU A 465 -18.17 -6.28 -11.28
N ILE A 466 -18.85 -7.39 -10.99
CA ILE A 466 -18.39 -8.50 -10.16
C ILE A 466 -18.50 -9.74 -11.05
N THR A 467 -17.37 -10.18 -11.67
CA THR A 467 -17.44 -11.16 -12.75
C THR A 467 -16.42 -12.26 -12.63
N GLY A 468 -16.84 -13.51 -12.90
CA GLY A 468 -15.95 -14.67 -12.93
C GLY A 468 -15.26 -14.99 -11.61
N ASN A 469 -15.75 -14.50 -10.47
CA ASN A 469 -15.16 -14.81 -9.18
C ASN A 469 -15.65 -16.16 -8.66
N LYS A 470 -14.78 -16.86 -7.93
CA LYS A 470 -15.12 -18.05 -7.15
C LYS A 470 -15.16 -17.68 -5.66
N VAL A 471 -16.33 -17.78 -5.04
CA VAL A 471 -16.53 -17.50 -3.61
C VAL A 471 -17.03 -18.76 -2.92
N THR A 472 -16.28 -19.23 -1.93
CA THR A 472 -16.64 -20.44 -1.19
C THR A 472 -16.51 -20.22 0.31
N ASN A 473 -17.32 -20.94 1.08
CA ASN A 473 -17.24 -20.99 2.55
C ASN A 473 -17.34 -19.60 3.23
N ALA A 474 -18.20 -18.71 2.72
CA ALA A 474 -18.44 -17.42 3.37
C ALA A 474 -19.28 -17.58 4.65
N GLY A 475 -18.86 -16.92 5.72
CA GLY A 475 -19.53 -16.97 7.03
C GLY A 475 -20.89 -16.26 7.07
N LYS A 476 -21.19 -15.46 6.07
CA LYS A 476 -22.52 -14.87 5.79
C LYS A 476 -22.83 -15.05 4.29
N ASN A 477 -22.98 -13.97 3.54
CA ASN A 477 -23.34 -14.01 2.14
C ASN A 477 -22.12 -14.23 1.23
N GLY A 478 -22.36 -14.82 0.07
CA GLY A 478 -21.30 -14.98 -0.93
C GLY A 478 -20.91 -13.64 -1.55
N ILE A 479 -21.85 -13.01 -2.25
CA ILE A 479 -21.76 -11.64 -2.80
C ILE A 479 -22.88 -10.82 -2.17
N ASP A 480 -22.54 -9.70 -1.57
CA ASP A 480 -23.47 -8.83 -0.87
C ASP A 480 -23.33 -7.40 -1.36
N VAL A 481 -24.45 -6.77 -1.69
CA VAL A 481 -24.55 -5.37 -2.14
C VAL A 481 -25.54 -4.66 -1.25
N GLU A 482 -25.07 -3.71 -0.45
CA GLU A 482 -25.86 -2.97 0.53
C GLU A 482 -25.75 -1.47 0.29
N LYS A 483 -26.86 -0.74 0.26
CA LYS A 483 -26.92 0.72 -0.01
C LYS A 483 -26.02 1.15 -1.18
N SER A 484 -26.01 0.37 -2.24
CA SER A 484 -25.03 0.51 -3.31
C SER A 484 -25.57 0.05 -4.65
N SER A 485 -24.84 0.32 -5.73
CA SER A 485 -25.21 -0.11 -7.06
C SER A 485 -24.14 -0.96 -7.74
N VAL A 486 -24.57 -1.96 -8.51
CA VAL A 486 -23.71 -2.79 -9.33
C VAL A 486 -24.30 -2.88 -10.74
N GLN A 487 -23.50 -2.65 -11.78
CA GLN A 487 -24.02 -2.80 -13.13
C GLN A 487 -24.17 -4.27 -13.52
N LYS A 488 -23.21 -5.14 -13.13
CA LYS A 488 -23.21 -6.53 -13.56
C LYS A 488 -22.59 -7.47 -12.53
N ILE A 489 -23.34 -8.54 -12.20
CA ILE A 489 -22.85 -9.70 -11.41
C ILE A 489 -22.98 -10.91 -12.35
N GLU A 490 -21.87 -11.40 -12.90
CA GLU A 490 -21.90 -12.36 -13.98
C GLU A 490 -20.83 -13.46 -13.85
N LYS A 491 -21.20 -14.69 -14.23
CA LYS A 491 -20.29 -15.84 -14.30
C LYS A 491 -19.53 -16.12 -13.01
N ASN A 492 -20.09 -15.76 -11.86
CA ASN A 492 -19.49 -16.08 -10.58
C ASN A 492 -19.91 -17.50 -10.13
N VAL A 493 -19.02 -18.16 -9.44
CA VAL A 493 -19.29 -19.42 -8.75
C VAL A 493 -19.35 -19.16 -7.25
N VAL A 494 -20.54 -19.26 -6.66
CA VAL A 494 -20.77 -19.01 -5.23
C VAL A 494 -21.28 -20.27 -4.58
N SER A 495 -20.61 -20.73 -3.53
CA SER A 495 -21.02 -21.96 -2.86
C SER A 495 -20.69 -22.02 -1.38
N LYS A 496 -21.42 -22.88 -0.65
CA LYS A 496 -21.21 -23.14 0.77
C LYS A 496 -21.23 -21.89 1.63
N THR A 497 -22.13 -20.95 1.35
CA THR A 497 -22.34 -19.76 2.19
C THR A 497 -23.30 -20.06 3.33
N LYS A 498 -23.11 -19.42 4.48
CA LYS A 498 -23.99 -19.66 5.64
C LYS A 498 -25.37 -19.06 5.47
N THR A 499 -25.49 -17.98 4.73
CA THR A 499 -26.76 -17.30 4.48
C THR A 499 -27.05 -17.26 2.98
N THR A 500 -27.05 -16.13 2.33
CA THR A 500 -27.48 -15.95 0.94
C THR A 500 -26.30 -16.08 -0.04
N GLY A 501 -26.54 -16.65 -1.20
CA GLY A 501 -25.53 -16.74 -2.25
C GLY A 501 -25.18 -15.35 -2.83
N ILE A 502 -26.17 -14.68 -3.46
CA ILE A 502 -26.05 -13.31 -3.97
C ILE A 502 -27.17 -12.49 -3.34
N PHE A 503 -26.82 -11.42 -2.63
CA PHE A 503 -27.74 -10.61 -1.87
C PHE A 503 -27.67 -9.13 -2.32
N ILE A 504 -28.81 -8.59 -2.76
CA ILE A 504 -28.99 -7.18 -3.11
C ILE A 504 -29.94 -6.60 -2.07
N TYR A 505 -29.45 -5.73 -1.21
CA TYR A 505 -30.10 -5.40 0.04
C TYR A 505 -30.10 -3.90 0.33
N ASN A 506 -31.12 -3.43 1.05
CA ASN A 506 -31.19 -2.10 1.63
C ASN A 506 -31.02 -0.97 0.60
N THR A 507 -32.04 -0.75 -0.20
CA THR A 507 -32.09 0.29 -1.25
C THR A 507 -31.01 0.16 -2.34
N SER A 508 -30.49 -1.04 -2.53
CA SER A 508 -29.47 -1.32 -3.53
C SER A 508 -30.06 -1.59 -4.93
N SER A 509 -29.23 -1.42 -5.94
CA SER A 509 -29.61 -1.74 -7.30
C SER A 509 -28.58 -2.59 -8.03
N CYS A 510 -29.06 -3.52 -8.86
CA CYS A 510 -28.24 -4.27 -9.79
C CYS A 510 -28.88 -4.28 -11.17
N LYS A 511 -28.13 -3.97 -12.23
CA LYS A 511 -28.73 -4.09 -13.57
C LYS A 511 -28.86 -5.55 -13.99
N LEU A 512 -27.79 -6.32 -13.93
CA LEU A 512 -27.72 -7.66 -14.50
C LEU A 512 -27.13 -8.67 -13.50
N ILE A 513 -27.85 -9.77 -13.26
CA ILE A 513 -27.36 -10.97 -12.55
C ILE A 513 -27.44 -12.13 -13.53
N LEU A 514 -26.33 -12.47 -14.17
CA LEU A 514 -26.29 -13.37 -15.31
C LEU A 514 -25.31 -14.52 -15.15
N GLU A 515 -25.73 -15.70 -15.59
CA GLU A 515 -24.84 -16.86 -15.77
C GLU A 515 -24.03 -17.24 -14.51
N ASN A 516 -24.51 -16.93 -13.31
CA ASN A 516 -23.85 -17.33 -12.08
C ASN A 516 -24.23 -18.76 -11.70
N THR A 517 -23.30 -19.49 -11.09
CA THR A 517 -23.56 -20.77 -10.46
C THR A 517 -23.59 -20.58 -8.94
N VAL A 518 -24.73 -20.87 -8.32
CA VAL A 518 -24.96 -20.65 -6.88
C VAL A 518 -25.41 -21.97 -6.26
N SER A 519 -24.65 -22.55 -5.35
CA SER A 519 -24.95 -23.90 -4.84
C SER A 519 -24.62 -24.11 -3.37
N ASN A 520 -25.35 -25.02 -2.74
CA ASN A 520 -25.15 -25.38 -1.31
C ASN A 520 -25.27 -24.17 -0.39
N ILE A 521 -26.36 -23.44 -0.48
CA ILE A 521 -26.58 -22.16 0.19
C ILE A 521 -27.39 -22.35 1.48
N GLY A 522 -26.96 -21.73 2.56
CA GLY A 522 -27.59 -21.85 3.87
C GLY A 522 -28.97 -21.16 4.00
N ASN A 523 -29.35 -20.32 3.03
CA ASN A 523 -30.65 -19.69 2.96
C ASN A 523 -31.08 -19.57 1.49
N GLN A 524 -31.26 -18.32 0.93
CA GLN A 524 -31.67 -18.10 -0.46
C GLN A 524 -30.47 -18.14 -1.43
N GLY A 525 -30.70 -18.62 -2.64
CA GLY A 525 -29.69 -18.58 -3.71
C GLY A 525 -29.37 -17.14 -4.13
N ILE A 526 -30.37 -16.44 -4.68
CA ILE A 526 -30.30 -15.01 -5.03
C ILE A 526 -31.46 -14.31 -4.31
N SER A 527 -31.18 -13.22 -3.61
CA SER A 527 -32.21 -12.45 -2.90
C SER A 527 -32.12 -10.96 -3.20
N ILE A 528 -33.24 -10.35 -3.54
CA ILE A 528 -33.43 -8.92 -3.72
C ILE A 528 -34.37 -8.48 -2.61
N ASN A 529 -33.92 -7.59 -1.71
CA ASN A 529 -34.68 -7.32 -0.50
C ASN A 529 -34.58 -5.85 -0.07
N THR A 530 -35.53 -5.41 0.75
CA THR A 530 -35.59 -4.09 1.38
C THR A 530 -35.42 -2.95 0.39
N LYS A 531 -36.47 -2.70 -0.39
CA LYS A 531 -36.57 -1.61 -1.39
C LYS A 531 -35.48 -1.65 -2.47
N SER A 532 -34.90 -2.81 -2.70
CA SER A 532 -33.84 -2.99 -3.70
C SER A 532 -34.41 -3.36 -5.08
N SER A 533 -33.60 -3.21 -6.11
CA SER A 533 -34.06 -3.45 -7.48
C SER A 533 -33.04 -4.21 -8.32
N VAL A 534 -33.58 -4.98 -9.29
CA VAL A 534 -32.79 -5.62 -10.33
C VAL A 534 -33.48 -5.51 -11.67
N VAL A 535 -32.73 -5.26 -12.74
CA VAL A 535 -33.34 -5.23 -14.10
C VAL A 535 -33.51 -6.65 -14.63
N LYS A 536 -32.48 -7.49 -14.55
CA LYS A 536 -32.54 -8.85 -15.12
C LYS A 536 -31.79 -9.87 -14.31
N ILE A 537 -32.46 -11.02 -14.03
CA ILE A 537 -31.85 -12.23 -13.47
C ILE A 537 -32.02 -13.36 -14.47
N SER A 538 -30.98 -13.77 -15.16
CA SER A 538 -31.10 -14.71 -16.27
C SER A 538 -29.94 -15.70 -16.37
N LYS A 539 -30.26 -16.91 -16.86
CA LYS A 539 -29.30 -17.99 -17.14
C LYS A 539 -28.46 -18.42 -15.92
N ASN A 540 -28.90 -18.15 -14.70
CA ASN A 540 -28.21 -18.61 -13.51
C ASN A 540 -28.54 -20.08 -13.24
N ILE A 541 -27.57 -20.82 -12.69
CA ILE A 541 -27.73 -22.18 -12.18
C ILE A 541 -27.74 -22.10 -10.66
N ILE A 542 -28.87 -22.45 -10.04
CA ILE A 542 -29.07 -22.35 -8.59
C ILE A 542 -29.44 -23.74 -8.07
N ASP A 543 -28.64 -24.29 -7.15
CA ASP A 543 -28.88 -25.63 -6.66
C ASP A 543 -28.66 -25.73 -5.14
N LYS A 544 -29.49 -26.54 -4.49
CA LYS A 544 -29.37 -26.89 -3.05
C LYS A 544 -29.35 -25.68 -2.11
N CYS A 545 -30.42 -24.87 -2.16
CA CYS A 545 -30.65 -23.79 -1.19
C CYS A 545 -31.57 -24.28 -0.04
N LYS A 546 -31.29 -23.82 1.19
CA LYS A 546 -32.18 -24.16 2.34
C LYS A 546 -33.52 -23.42 2.32
N ALA A 547 -33.66 -22.38 1.51
CA ALA A 547 -34.91 -21.68 1.26
C ALA A 547 -35.17 -21.62 -0.25
N TYR A 548 -35.60 -20.48 -0.78
CA TYR A 548 -35.89 -20.29 -2.21
C TYR A 548 -34.61 -20.17 -3.05
N GLY A 549 -34.74 -20.53 -4.33
CA GLY A 549 -33.71 -20.27 -5.32
C GLY A 549 -33.53 -18.76 -5.58
N ILE A 550 -34.62 -18.06 -5.89
CA ILE A 550 -34.64 -16.59 -6.09
C ILE A 550 -35.75 -16.00 -5.22
N THR A 551 -35.48 -14.87 -4.53
CA THR A 551 -36.50 -14.16 -3.74
C THR A 551 -36.52 -12.67 -4.00
N PHE A 552 -37.75 -12.12 -3.93
CA PHE A 552 -38.01 -10.69 -3.82
C PHE A 552 -38.84 -10.41 -2.57
N GLY A 553 -38.33 -9.53 -1.71
CA GLY A 553 -39.02 -9.21 -0.47
C GLY A 553 -38.92 -7.74 -0.08
N MET A 554 -39.81 -7.30 0.82
CA MET A 554 -39.83 -5.98 1.41
C MET A 554 -39.75 -4.84 0.37
N GLN A 555 -40.78 -4.73 -0.49
CA GLN A 555 -40.97 -3.66 -1.50
C GLN A 555 -39.88 -3.64 -2.59
N SER A 556 -39.31 -4.79 -2.90
CA SER A 556 -38.28 -4.88 -3.93
C SER A 556 -38.85 -5.03 -5.32
N LYS A 557 -38.08 -4.66 -6.34
CA LYS A 557 -38.52 -4.61 -7.74
C LYS A 557 -37.62 -5.43 -8.66
N GLY A 558 -38.22 -6.12 -9.62
CA GLY A 558 -37.53 -6.83 -10.68
C GLY A 558 -38.24 -6.63 -12.04
N ASN A 559 -37.49 -6.50 -13.12
CA ASN A 559 -38.12 -6.41 -14.44
C ASN A 559 -38.20 -7.79 -15.10
N GLU A 560 -37.14 -8.58 -15.09
CA GLU A 560 -37.11 -9.86 -15.78
C GLU A 560 -36.40 -10.96 -14.96
N ILE A 561 -37.08 -12.09 -14.77
CA ILE A 561 -36.47 -13.35 -14.29
C ILE A 561 -36.68 -14.39 -15.39
N SER A 562 -35.65 -14.83 -16.08
CA SER A 562 -35.78 -15.73 -17.20
C SER A 562 -34.63 -16.74 -17.34
N LYS A 563 -34.93 -17.89 -17.92
CA LYS A 563 -33.94 -18.91 -18.30
C LYS A 563 -33.04 -19.38 -17.16
N ASN A 564 -33.43 -19.24 -15.88
CA ASN A 564 -32.69 -19.75 -14.74
C ASN A 564 -32.97 -21.23 -14.52
N LYS A 565 -31.93 -22.03 -14.24
CA LYS A 565 -32.06 -23.43 -13.84
C LYS A 565 -32.01 -23.52 -12.32
N ILE A 566 -33.13 -23.86 -11.68
CA ILE A 566 -33.26 -23.90 -10.21
C ILE A 566 -33.68 -25.28 -9.77
N SER A 567 -32.87 -25.90 -8.89
CA SER A 567 -33.09 -27.25 -8.37
C SER A 567 -32.73 -27.36 -6.88
N GLY A 568 -33.27 -28.36 -6.19
CA GLY A 568 -32.89 -28.69 -4.83
C GLY A 568 -33.12 -27.60 -3.77
N CYS A 569 -33.96 -26.59 -4.04
CA CYS A 569 -34.27 -25.53 -3.09
C CYS A 569 -35.51 -25.90 -2.25
N LYS A 570 -35.36 -25.89 -0.90
CA LYS A 570 -36.36 -26.46 0.00
C LYS A 570 -37.72 -25.75 0.01
N SER A 571 -37.72 -24.41 -0.10
CA SER A 571 -38.94 -23.59 -0.09
C SER A 571 -39.55 -23.37 -1.48
N GLY A 572 -38.82 -23.70 -2.55
CA GLY A 572 -39.28 -23.54 -3.92
C GLY A 572 -38.29 -22.80 -4.82
N LYS A 573 -38.66 -22.68 -6.08
CA LYS A 573 -37.78 -22.04 -7.10
C LYS A 573 -37.74 -20.52 -6.93
N ILE A 574 -38.91 -19.87 -6.88
CA ILE A 574 -39.03 -18.40 -6.82
C ILE A 574 -40.07 -18.04 -5.74
N GLY A 575 -39.73 -17.07 -4.89
CA GLY A 575 -40.63 -16.49 -3.89
C GLY A 575 -40.68 -14.98 -4.03
N ILE A 576 -41.90 -14.43 -4.21
CA ILE A 576 -42.12 -12.98 -4.35
C ILE A 576 -43.10 -12.57 -3.24
N ALA A 577 -42.69 -11.64 -2.40
CA ALA A 577 -43.52 -11.10 -1.32
C ALA A 577 -44.66 -10.24 -1.92
N LYS A 578 -45.81 -10.16 -1.22
CA LYS A 578 -47.00 -9.41 -1.69
C LYS A 578 -46.72 -7.93 -1.95
N ASP A 579 -45.81 -7.34 -1.25
CA ASP A 579 -45.38 -5.94 -1.36
C ASP A 579 -44.25 -5.69 -2.38
N SER A 580 -43.84 -6.74 -3.06
CA SER A 580 -42.77 -6.69 -4.07
C SER A 580 -43.33 -6.88 -5.49
N ASN A 581 -42.66 -6.32 -6.49
CA ASN A 581 -43.14 -6.35 -7.89
C ASN A 581 -42.06 -6.91 -8.83
N VAL A 582 -42.46 -7.92 -9.64
CA VAL A 582 -41.62 -8.45 -10.72
C VAL A 582 -42.48 -8.48 -12.00
N THR A 583 -42.05 -7.71 -13.01
CA THR A 583 -42.85 -7.49 -14.23
C THR A 583 -42.94 -8.76 -15.08
N TYR A 584 -41.88 -9.54 -15.22
CA TYR A 584 -41.84 -10.71 -16.10
C TYR A 584 -41.07 -11.88 -15.46
N VAL A 585 -41.74 -13.03 -15.38
CA VAL A 585 -41.13 -14.28 -14.85
C VAL A 585 -41.35 -15.40 -15.88
N LYS A 586 -40.27 -16.03 -16.39
CA LYS A 586 -40.31 -17.13 -17.34
C LYS A 586 -39.31 -18.23 -17.04
#